data_9cc7c925981f6780107abe7469b76718
#
_entry.id   9cc7c925981f6780107abe7469b76718
#
_cell.length_a   1.000
_cell.length_b   1.000
_cell.length_c   1.000
_cell.angle_alpha   90.00
_cell.angle_beta   90.00
_cell.angle_gamma   90.00
#
_symmetry.space_group_name_H-M   'P 1'
#
loop_
_entity.id
_entity.type
_entity.pdbx_description
1 polymer ?
#
loop_
_entity_poly.entity_id
_entity_poly.type
_entity_poly.pdbx_seq_one_letter_code
_entity_poly.pdbx_strand_id
1 'polypeptide(L)'
;MAGGSQENTLLHLFAGGCGGTVGAIFTCPLEVIKTRLQSSKLAFRAVYYPQVQLGTISGEGMVRPTTSVSPGLFSVLKSILEKEGPRSLFRGLGPNLVGVAPSRAVYFACYSKSKERFNNIFVPNSNIVHICSAGSAAFITNSLMNPIWMVKTRMQLERKVRGSKPMNALQCARYVYQTEGIRGFYRGLTASYAGISETIICFTIYESLKKHLKEVQLPPSSNGTERNSRNFFELMFAAAVSKGCASCIAYPHEVIRTRLREEGTKYKAFIQTARLVAHEEGYLAFYRGLFAQLIRQIPNTAIVLSTYEFIVYLLEDHAK
;
A
#
# COMPACT_ATOMS: atom_id res chain seq x y z
N MET A 1 35.61 -7.54 -17.26
CA MET A 1 34.24 -8.09 -17.25
C MET A 1 33.39 -7.69 -16.03
N ALA A 2 33.91 -6.97 -15.04
CA ALA A 2 33.16 -6.52 -13.86
C ALA A 2 32.35 -5.22 -14.07
N GLY A 3 32.68 -4.40 -15.06
CA GLY A 3 31.99 -3.11 -15.35
C GLY A 3 30.59 -3.28 -15.91
N GLY A 4 30.37 -4.18 -16.83
CA GLY A 4 29.06 -4.35 -17.48
C GLY A 4 27.94 -4.86 -16.56
N SER A 5 28.28 -5.60 -15.50
CA SER A 5 27.27 -6.08 -14.53
C SER A 5 26.80 -4.98 -13.59
N GLN A 6 27.65 -4.00 -13.25
CA GLN A 6 27.30 -2.87 -12.40
C GLN A 6 26.48 -1.82 -13.17
N GLU A 7 26.82 -1.54 -14.43
CA GLU A 7 26.06 -0.62 -15.28
C GLU A 7 24.64 -1.11 -15.52
N ASN A 8 24.45 -2.40 -15.82
CA ASN A 8 23.13 -2.99 -15.96
C ASN A 8 22.30 -2.91 -14.66
N THR A 9 22.96 -3.10 -13.50
CA THR A 9 22.24 -2.99 -12.20
C THR A 9 21.79 -1.56 -11.92
N LEU A 10 22.60 -0.56 -12.20
CA LEU A 10 22.25 0.86 -12.06
C LEU A 10 21.11 1.26 -13.00
N LEU A 11 21.16 0.80 -14.25
CA LEU A 11 20.11 1.00 -15.24
C LEU A 11 18.76 0.47 -14.75
N HIS A 12 18.72 -0.77 -14.28
CA HIS A 12 17.50 -1.40 -13.78
C HIS A 12 16.98 -0.74 -12.50
N LEU A 13 17.86 -0.27 -11.61
CA LEU A 13 17.49 0.51 -10.43
C LEU A 13 16.88 1.86 -10.81
N PHE A 14 17.47 2.56 -11.78
CA PHE A 14 16.97 3.84 -12.28
C PHE A 14 15.62 3.67 -12.97
N ALA A 15 15.49 2.71 -13.88
CA ALA A 15 14.25 2.41 -14.59
C ALA A 15 13.12 2.01 -13.61
N GLY A 16 13.43 1.18 -12.61
CA GLY A 16 12.49 0.80 -11.56
C GLY A 16 12.09 1.97 -10.65
N GLY A 17 13.03 2.88 -10.37
CA GLY A 17 12.77 4.12 -9.62
C GLY A 17 11.84 5.06 -10.36
N CYS A 18 12.10 5.31 -11.64
CA CYS A 18 11.25 6.13 -12.51
C CYS A 18 9.86 5.52 -12.69
N GLY A 19 9.78 4.22 -12.95
CA GLY A 19 8.50 3.50 -13.05
C GLY A 19 7.68 3.61 -11.76
N GLY A 20 8.32 3.43 -10.60
CA GLY A 20 7.67 3.60 -9.30
C GLY A 20 7.17 5.03 -9.05
N THR A 21 7.92 6.03 -9.50
CA THR A 21 7.55 7.45 -9.38
C THR A 21 6.35 7.80 -10.26
N VAL A 22 6.38 7.40 -11.52
CA VAL A 22 5.27 7.62 -12.47
C VAL A 22 4.02 6.88 -11.99
N GLY A 23 4.15 5.62 -11.58
CA GLY A 23 3.06 4.84 -11.00
C GLY A 23 2.46 5.50 -9.76
N ALA A 24 3.28 6.06 -8.86
CA ALA A 24 2.82 6.77 -7.68
C ALA A 24 2.03 8.05 -8.02
N ILE A 25 2.43 8.80 -9.05
CA ILE A 25 1.73 10.01 -9.48
C ILE A 25 0.34 9.66 -10.00
N PHE A 26 0.25 8.73 -10.95
CA PHE A 26 -1.04 8.36 -11.57
C PHE A 26 -2.00 7.66 -10.61
N THR A 27 -1.48 6.88 -9.67
CA THR A 27 -2.32 6.15 -8.69
C THR A 27 -2.58 6.93 -7.40
N CYS A 28 -2.00 8.11 -7.23
CA CYS A 28 -2.17 8.95 -6.04
C CYS A 28 -3.65 9.23 -5.70
N PRO A 29 -4.55 9.57 -6.63
CA PRO A 29 -5.96 9.78 -6.31
C PRO A 29 -6.62 8.58 -5.64
N LEU A 30 -6.38 7.38 -6.17
CA LEU A 30 -6.92 6.14 -5.58
C LEU A 30 -6.34 5.85 -4.20
N GLU A 31 -5.07 6.20 -3.99
CA GLU A 31 -4.42 6.05 -2.70
C GLU A 31 -5.01 6.97 -1.63
N VAL A 32 -5.28 8.23 -1.97
CA VAL A 32 -5.95 9.19 -1.08
C VAL A 32 -7.35 8.71 -0.71
N ILE A 33 -8.13 8.25 -1.69
CA ILE A 33 -9.48 7.72 -1.45
C ILE A 33 -9.41 6.49 -0.53
N LYS A 34 -8.51 5.54 -0.80
CA LYS A 34 -8.28 4.37 0.04
C LYS A 34 -7.99 4.78 1.50
N THR A 35 -7.02 5.67 1.70
CA THR A 35 -6.59 6.11 3.03
C THR A 35 -7.75 6.78 3.77
N ARG A 36 -8.57 7.57 3.09
CA ARG A 36 -9.74 8.22 3.68
C ARG A 36 -10.88 7.25 4.00
N LEU A 37 -11.08 6.20 3.20
CA LEU A 37 -12.04 5.15 3.50
C LEU A 37 -11.65 4.36 4.76
N GLN A 38 -10.36 4.22 5.03
CA GLN A 38 -9.83 3.57 6.22
C GLN A 38 -9.93 4.44 7.49
N SER A 39 -10.12 5.75 7.34
CA SER A 39 -10.18 6.72 8.45
C SER A 39 -11.39 6.54 9.36
N SER A 40 -11.18 6.70 10.67
CA SER A 40 -12.25 6.72 11.67
C SER A 40 -13.21 7.89 11.49
N LYS A 41 -12.69 9.05 11.09
CA LYS A 41 -13.49 10.28 10.90
C LYS A 41 -14.56 10.13 9.83
N LEU A 42 -14.38 9.22 8.87
CA LEU A 42 -15.41 8.91 7.89
C LEU A 42 -16.48 7.97 8.46
N ALA A 43 -16.06 7.00 9.28
CA ALA A 43 -16.94 6.05 9.94
C ALA A 43 -17.92 6.76 10.89
N PHE A 44 -17.42 7.67 11.74
CA PHE A 44 -18.27 8.42 12.68
C PHE A 44 -19.24 9.38 11.98
N ARG A 45 -18.89 9.94 10.82
CA ARG A 45 -19.83 10.79 10.06
C ARG A 45 -21.02 10.01 9.49
N ALA A 46 -20.82 8.77 9.07
CA ALA A 46 -21.92 7.91 8.59
C ALA A 46 -22.91 7.55 9.71
N VAL A 47 -22.45 7.51 10.96
CA VAL A 47 -23.30 7.23 12.14
C VAL A 47 -24.04 8.49 12.65
N TYR A 48 -23.46 9.69 12.45
CA TYR A 48 -24.01 10.94 13.01
C TYR A 48 -24.93 11.76 12.08
N TYR A 49 -25.20 11.31 10.87
CA TYR A 49 -26.28 11.85 10.05
C TYR A 49 -27.38 10.80 9.87
N PRO A 50 -28.32 10.67 10.85
CA PRO A 50 -29.60 10.10 10.50
C PRO A 50 -30.18 11.07 9.45
N GLN A 51 -30.58 10.57 8.29
CA GLN A 51 -31.48 11.29 7.43
C GLN A 51 -32.76 11.51 8.27
N VAL A 52 -32.92 12.73 8.76
CA VAL A 52 -34.21 13.19 9.26
C VAL A 52 -35.10 13.28 8.01
N GLN A 53 -35.73 12.18 7.64
CA GLN A 53 -36.95 12.25 6.86
C GLN A 53 -37.98 12.85 7.78
N LEU A 54 -38.37 14.10 7.50
CA LEU A 54 -39.61 14.68 7.99
C LEU A 54 -40.78 13.84 7.42
N GLY A 55 -41.12 12.80 8.13
CA GLY A 55 -42.28 11.96 7.90
C GLY A 55 -43.15 12.03 9.14
N THR A 56 -44.24 12.75 9.03
CA THR A 56 -45.49 12.74 9.80
C THR A 56 -45.50 11.99 11.14
N ILE A 57 -45.80 12.74 12.17
CA ILE A 57 -46.09 12.34 13.54
C ILE A 57 -47.12 11.20 13.56
N SER A 58 -46.70 10.00 13.94
CA SER A 58 -47.54 9.01 14.59
C SER A 58 -46.69 7.92 15.23
N GLY A 59 -46.75 7.82 16.56
CA GLY A 59 -46.58 6.70 17.43
C GLY A 59 -45.31 5.84 17.30
N GLU A 60 -44.52 5.79 18.41
CA GLU A 60 -43.57 4.74 18.77
C GLU A 60 -42.50 4.39 17.72
N GLY A 61 -41.54 5.28 17.57
CA GLY A 61 -40.34 5.05 16.75
C GLY A 61 -39.28 4.27 17.49
N MET A 62 -39.28 2.96 17.38
CA MET A 62 -38.13 2.12 17.66
C MET A 62 -37.00 2.55 16.72
N VAL A 63 -36.00 3.27 17.25
CA VAL A 63 -34.77 3.64 16.51
C VAL A 63 -34.03 2.35 16.16
N ARG A 64 -34.30 1.81 14.97
CA ARG A 64 -33.46 0.77 14.41
C ARG A 64 -32.08 1.40 14.14
N PRO A 65 -30.99 0.85 14.66
CA PRO A 65 -29.66 1.27 14.24
C PRO A 65 -29.55 0.95 12.74
N THR A 66 -29.59 1.99 11.94
CA THR A 66 -29.35 1.87 10.49
C THR A 66 -27.94 1.33 10.34
N THR A 67 -27.82 0.12 9.80
CA THR A 67 -26.55 -0.47 9.37
C THR A 67 -25.75 0.62 8.66
N SER A 68 -24.60 0.97 9.22
CA SER A 68 -23.71 1.99 8.68
C SER A 68 -23.20 1.53 7.32
N VAL A 69 -23.90 1.88 6.26
CA VAL A 69 -23.42 1.68 4.89
C VAL A 69 -22.16 2.52 4.76
N SER A 70 -21.00 1.86 4.69
CA SER A 70 -19.74 2.55 4.43
C SER A 70 -19.87 3.28 3.09
N PRO A 71 -19.51 4.57 3.01
CA PRO A 71 -19.65 5.33 1.78
C PRO A 71 -18.83 4.68 0.68
N GLY A 72 -19.44 4.45 -0.46
CA GLY A 72 -18.79 3.87 -1.62
C GLY A 72 -17.62 4.75 -2.12
N LEU A 73 -16.71 4.16 -2.87
CA LEU A 73 -15.53 4.83 -3.45
C LEU A 73 -15.90 6.10 -4.22
N PHE A 74 -16.95 6.04 -5.05
CA PHE A 74 -17.44 7.18 -5.83
C PHE A 74 -18.05 8.30 -4.96
N SER A 75 -18.71 7.94 -3.87
CA SER A 75 -19.26 8.93 -2.93
C SER A 75 -18.15 9.72 -2.23
N VAL A 76 -17.06 9.04 -1.84
CA VAL A 76 -15.89 9.69 -1.25
C VAL A 76 -15.18 10.57 -2.27
N LEU A 77 -14.98 10.08 -3.51
CA LEU A 77 -14.40 10.86 -4.61
C LEU A 77 -15.21 12.14 -4.86
N LYS A 78 -16.53 12.02 -5.03
CA LYS A 78 -17.42 13.16 -5.25
C LYS A 78 -17.33 14.17 -4.10
N SER A 79 -17.37 13.68 -2.86
CA SER A 79 -17.25 14.54 -1.68
C SER A 79 -15.90 15.29 -1.61
N ILE A 80 -14.81 14.67 -2.02
CA ILE A 80 -13.49 15.32 -2.08
C ILE A 80 -13.49 16.41 -3.14
N LEU A 81 -13.98 16.11 -4.35
CA LEU A 81 -13.99 17.06 -5.47
C LEU A 81 -14.86 18.29 -5.17
N GLU A 82 -16.04 18.09 -4.58
CA GLU A 82 -16.96 19.17 -4.25
C GLU A 82 -16.47 20.06 -3.10
N LYS A 83 -15.95 19.44 -2.01
CA LYS A 83 -15.62 20.17 -0.78
C LYS A 83 -14.19 20.70 -0.74
N GLU A 84 -13.24 19.98 -1.30
CA GLU A 84 -11.81 20.27 -1.18
C GLU A 84 -11.15 20.63 -2.51
N GLY A 85 -11.77 20.21 -3.63
CA GLY A 85 -11.26 20.43 -4.97
C GLY A 85 -10.29 19.33 -5.47
N PRO A 86 -9.94 19.32 -6.78
CA PRO A 86 -9.17 18.24 -7.41
C PRO A 86 -7.72 18.13 -6.90
N ARG A 87 -7.11 19.23 -6.47
CA ARG A 87 -5.75 19.22 -5.93
C ARG A 87 -5.60 18.40 -4.65
N SER A 88 -6.68 18.19 -3.90
CA SER A 88 -6.66 17.39 -2.68
C SER A 88 -6.44 15.90 -2.94
N LEU A 89 -6.71 15.40 -4.14
CA LEU A 89 -6.43 14.02 -4.56
C LEU A 89 -4.93 13.71 -4.68
N PHE A 90 -4.08 14.74 -4.73
CA PHE A 90 -2.61 14.60 -4.81
C PHE A 90 -1.93 14.92 -3.47
N ARG A 91 -2.68 15.00 -2.38
CA ARG A 91 -2.10 15.21 -1.05
C ARG A 91 -1.25 14.03 -0.63
N GLY A 92 -0.07 14.33 -0.06
CA GLY A 92 0.90 13.31 0.34
C GLY A 92 1.78 12.80 -0.81
N LEU A 93 1.62 13.32 -2.04
CA LEU A 93 2.47 12.94 -3.17
C LEU A 93 3.94 13.33 -2.93
N GLY A 94 4.21 14.53 -2.40
CA GLY A 94 5.57 14.99 -2.11
C GLY A 94 6.34 14.03 -1.20
N PRO A 95 5.89 13.76 0.02
CA PRO A 95 6.52 12.77 0.90
C PRO A 95 6.60 11.37 0.28
N ASN A 96 5.63 10.99 -0.55
CA ASN A 96 5.66 9.71 -1.25
C ASN A 96 6.84 9.63 -2.22
N LEU A 97 7.02 10.65 -3.07
CA LEU A 97 8.12 10.70 -4.04
C LEU A 97 9.48 10.74 -3.37
N VAL A 98 9.62 11.56 -2.32
CA VAL A 98 10.87 11.64 -1.53
C VAL A 98 11.17 10.31 -0.83
N GLY A 99 10.14 9.57 -0.40
CA GLY A 99 10.29 8.31 0.32
C GLY A 99 10.57 7.09 -0.57
N VAL A 100 10.13 7.08 -1.82
CA VAL A 100 10.20 5.89 -2.70
C VAL A 100 11.65 5.47 -2.96
N ALA A 101 12.52 6.37 -3.42
CA ALA A 101 13.89 6.04 -3.78
C ALA A 101 14.74 5.58 -2.57
N PRO A 102 14.79 6.31 -1.43
CA PRO A 102 15.50 5.86 -0.26
C PRO A 102 14.97 4.55 0.31
N SER A 103 13.65 4.37 0.31
CA SER A 103 13.02 3.13 0.79
C SER A 103 13.48 1.92 -0.03
N ARG A 104 13.51 2.05 -1.35
CA ARG A 104 14.01 0.99 -2.24
C ARG A 104 15.48 0.71 -2.01
N ALA A 105 16.31 1.75 -1.92
CA ALA A 105 17.75 1.62 -1.69
C ALA A 105 18.04 0.88 -0.37
N VAL A 106 17.40 1.30 0.73
CA VAL A 106 17.55 0.64 2.04
C VAL A 106 17.07 -0.81 1.99
N TYR A 107 15.91 -1.07 1.35
CA TYR A 107 15.38 -2.43 1.25
C TYR A 107 16.34 -3.36 0.51
N PHE A 108 16.82 -2.97 -0.67
CA PHE A 108 17.73 -3.81 -1.46
C PHE A 108 19.08 -4.00 -0.79
N ALA A 109 19.65 -2.96 -0.18
CA ALA A 109 20.91 -3.07 0.57
C ALA A 109 20.78 -4.04 1.75
N CYS A 110 19.70 -3.93 2.52
CA CYS A 110 19.44 -4.82 3.65
C CYS A 110 19.13 -6.25 3.18
N TYR A 111 18.36 -6.39 2.10
CA TYR A 111 18.04 -7.69 1.52
C TYR A 111 19.30 -8.43 1.06
N SER A 112 20.19 -7.77 0.31
CA SER A 112 21.43 -8.36 -0.18
C SER A 112 22.33 -8.81 0.97
N LYS A 113 22.56 -7.96 1.97
CA LYS A 113 23.37 -8.30 3.14
C LYS A 113 22.76 -9.42 3.99
N SER A 114 21.43 -9.40 4.17
CA SER A 114 20.74 -10.46 4.92
C SER A 114 20.77 -11.77 4.17
N LYS A 115 20.58 -11.76 2.85
CA LYS A 115 20.65 -12.95 1.99
C LYS A 115 22.03 -13.60 2.05
N GLU A 116 23.10 -12.81 1.99
CA GLU A 116 24.47 -13.29 2.13
C GLU A 116 24.68 -14.01 3.48
N ARG A 117 24.24 -13.40 4.58
CA ARG A 117 24.35 -13.99 5.91
C ARG A 117 23.52 -15.28 6.06
N PHE A 118 22.28 -15.27 5.57
CA PHE A 118 21.39 -16.44 5.68
C PHE A 118 21.79 -17.58 4.76
N ASN A 119 22.45 -17.31 3.63
CA ASN A 119 23.04 -18.34 2.78
C ASN A 119 24.17 -19.13 3.49
N ASN A 120 24.81 -18.52 4.48
CA ASN A 120 25.86 -19.19 5.29
C ASN A 120 25.27 -20.03 6.44
N ILE A 121 23.99 -19.82 6.79
CA ILE A 121 23.31 -20.48 7.91
C ILE A 121 22.36 -21.58 7.41
N PHE A 122 21.65 -21.32 6.33
CA PHE A 122 20.66 -22.22 5.73
C PHE A 122 21.12 -22.74 4.38
N VAL A 123 20.35 -23.67 3.81
CA VAL A 123 20.60 -24.16 2.45
C VAL A 123 20.59 -22.96 1.48
N PRO A 124 21.69 -22.73 0.73
CA PRO A 124 21.83 -21.57 -0.14
C PRO A 124 20.69 -21.45 -1.14
N ASN A 125 20.18 -20.21 -1.32
CA ASN A 125 19.08 -19.87 -2.23
C ASN A 125 17.77 -20.65 -1.98
N SER A 126 17.58 -21.18 -0.77
CA SER A 126 16.29 -21.78 -0.39
C SER A 126 15.20 -20.71 -0.19
N ASN A 127 13.92 -21.12 -0.27
CA ASN A 127 12.79 -20.25 -0.02
C ASN A 127 12.84 -19.62 1.37
N ILE A 128 13.39 -20.33 2.36
CA ILE A 128 13.58 -19.85 3.74
C ILE A 128 14.54 -18.66 3.76
N VAL A 129 15.66 -18.75 3.05
CA VAL A 129 16.63 -17.65 2.93
C VAL A 129 15.97 -16.41 2.32
N HIS A 130 15.18 -16.56 1.28
CA HIS A 130 14.47 -15.45 0.64
C HIS A 130 13.44 -14.81 1.56
N ILE A 131 12.64 -15.61 2.28
CA ILE A 131 11.64 -15.12 3.24
C ILE A 131 12.30 -14.38 4.40
N CYS A 132 13.33 -14.98 5.02
CA CYS A 132 14.04 -14.36 6.14
C CYS A 132 14.76 -13.07 5.71
N SER A 133 15.38 -13.05 4.53
CA SER A 133 16.05 -11.86 3.99
C SER A 133 15.05 -10.74 3.67
N ALA A 134 13.92 -11.07 3.06
CA ALA A 134 12.85 -10.10 2.78
C ALA A 134 12.21 -9.56 4.06
N GLY A 135 11.97 -10.43 5.04
CA GLY A 135 11.44 -10.04 6.35
C GLY A 135 12.37 -9.08 7.10
N SER A 136 13.67 -9.40 7.16
CA SER A 136 14.69 -8.55 7.79
C SER A 136 14.82 -7.21 7.09
N ALA A 137 14.86 -7.21 5.75
CA ALA A 137 14.93 -5.99 4.97
C ALA A 137 13.68 -5.11 5.17
N ALA A 138 12.50 -5.71 5.17
CA ALA A 138 11.24 -5.00 5.42
C ALA A 138 11.18 -4.42 6.84
N PHE A 139 11.66 -5.15 7.85
CA PHE A 139 11.72 -4.68 9.23
C PHE A 139 12.58 -3.42 9.35
N ILE A 140 13.81 -3.44 8.84
CA ILE A 140 14.73 -2.31 8.88
C ILE A 140 14.18 -1.13 8.08
N THR A 141 13.69 -1.38 6.86
CA THR A 141 13.13 -0.35 5.99
C THR A 141 11.92 0.33 6.64
N ASN A 142 10.99 -0.42 7.21
CA ASN A 142 9.84 0.13 7.90
C ASN A 142 10.25 0.98 9.11
N SER A 143 11.26 0.56 9.87
CA SER A 143 11.77 1.32 11.02
C SER A 143 12.37 2.66 10.60
N LEU A 144 13.21 2.67 9.58
CA LEU A 144 13.89 3.87 9.10
C LEU A 144 12.95 4.84 8.37
N MET A 145 12.04 4.31 7.57
CA MET A 145 11.17 5.12 6.68
C MET A 145 9.83 5.51 7.32
N ASN A 146 9.53 5.00 8.53
CA ASN A 146 8.25 5.28 9.18
C ASN A 146 7.92 6.77 9.33
N PRO A 147 8.88 7.66 9.68
CA PRO A 147 8.62 9.11 9.77
C PRO A 147 8.05 9.68 8.47
N ILE A 148 8.61 9.31 7.32
CA ILE A 148 8.15 9.79 6.01
C ILE A 148 6.74 9.27 5.71
N TRP A 149 6.50 7.99 5.97
CA TRP A 149 5.18 7.39 5.77
C TRP A 149 4.12 7.92 6.73
N MET A 150 4.54 8.34 7.94
CA MET A 150 3.66 9.01 8.89
C MET A 150 3.19 10.36 8.37
N VAL A 151 4.12 11.20 7.92
CA VAL A 151 3.80 12.51 7.32
C VAL A 151 2.91 12.35 6.09
N LYS A 152 3.23 11.41 5.19
CA LYS A 152 2.42 11.09 4.02
C LYS A 152 0.98 10.78 4.43
N THR A 153 0.78 9.83 5.35
CA THR A 153 -0.55 9.40 5.77
C THR A 153 -1.34 10.54 6.42
N ARG A 154 -0.69 11.36 7.26
CA ARG A 154 -1.31 12.54 7.88
C ARG A 154 -1.79 13.55 6.85
N MET A 155 -0.97 13.85 5.84
CA MET A 155 -1.35 14.75 4.75
C MET A 155 -2.53 14.20 3.93
N GLN A 156 -2.58 12.89 3.68
CA GLN A 156 -3.71 12.26 2.98
C GLN A 156 -5.01 12.28 3.78
N LEU A 157 -4.91 12.18 5.11
CA LEU A 157 -6.05 12.23 6.03
C LEU A 157 -6.52 13.67 6.34
N GLU A 158 -5.69 14.67 6.06
CA GLU A 158 -6.04 16.06 6.30
C GLU A 158 -7.24 16.47 5.44
N ARG A 159 -8.29 16.98 6.10
CA ARG A 159 -9.51 17.49 5.46
C ARG A 159 -9.57 19.00 5.63
N LYS A 160 -9.58 19.73 4.53
CA LYS A 160 -9.71 21.18 4.56
C LYS A 160 -10.84 21.65 3.64
N VAL A 161 -11.45 22.76 4.00
CA VAL A 161 -12.47 23.42 3.18
C VAL A 161 -11.77 24.03 1.95
N ARG A 162 -12.49 24.07 0.83
CA ARG A 162 -12.03 24.67 -0.43
C ARG A 162 -11.60 26.13 -0.20
N GLY A 163 -10.37 26.46 -0.61
CA GLY A 163 -9.80 27.80 -0.43
C GLY A 163 -8.82 27.96 0.75
N SER A 164 -8.75 27.03 1.70
CA SER A 164 -7.74 27.08 2.75
C SER A 164 -6.40 26.51 2.24
N LYS A 165 -5.27 27.15 2.63
CA LYS A 165 -3.92 26.64 2.25
C LYS A 165 -3.69 25.26 2.91
N PRO A 166 -3.35 24.22 2.14
CA PRO A 166 -3.00 22.92 2.70
C PRO A 166 -1.64 23.00 3.41
N MET A 167 -1.47 22.15 4.41
CA MET A 167 -0.19 22.02 5.12
C MET A 167 0.87 21.39 4.20
N ASN A 168 2.05 22.00 4.14
CA ASN A 168 3.19 21.40 3.45
C ASN A 168 3.76 20.23 4.28
N ALA A 169 4.52 19.33 3.63
CA ALA A 169 5.12 18.17 4.30
C ALA A 169 5.99 18.58 5.51
N LEU A 170 6.78 19.63 5.36
CA LEU A 170 7.64 20.15 6.43
C LEU A 170 6.82 20.75 7.60
N GLN A 171 5.75 21.47 7.28
CA GLN A 171 4.83 22.01 8.30
C GLN A 171 4.11 20.88 9.04
N CYS A 172 3.68 19.83 8.33
CA CYS A 172 3.08 18.66 8.92
C CYS A 172 4.07 17.93 9.85
N ALA A 173 5.32 17.76 9.42
CA ALA A 173 6.36 17.14 10.23
C ALA A 173 6.64 17.97 11.50
N ARG A 174 6.76 19.30 11.36
CA ARG A 174 6.95 20.22 12.50
C ARG A 174 5.78 20.15 13.47
N TYR A 175 4.56 20.11 12.96
CA TYR A 175 3.36 20.00 13.78
C TYR A 175 3.32 18.67 14.57
N VAL A 176 3.64 17.55 13.93
CA VAL A 176 3.74 16.24 14.60
C VAL A 176 4.80 16.28 15.71
N TYR A 177 5.96 16.89 15.42
CA TYR A 177 7.04 17.02 16.40
C TYR A 177 6.61 17.84 17.61
N GLN A 178 5.92 18.96 17.40
CA GLN A 178 5.47 19.85 18.46
C GLN A 178 4.33 19.26 19.32
N THR A 179 3.42 18.51 18.71
CA THR A 179 2.24 17.96 19.39
C THR A 179 2.46 16.59 20.02
N GLU A 180 3.18 15.72 19.33
CA GLU A 180 3.35 14.32 19.73
C GLU A 180 4.83 13.93 20.02
N GLY A 181 5.77 14.82 19.73
CA GLY A 181 7.20 14.57 19.87
C GLY A 181 7.73 13.54 18.86
N ILE A 182 8.93 13.02 19.09
CA ILE A 182 9.58 12.01 18.24
C ILE A 182 8.74 10.71 18.17
N ARG A 183 8.09 10.34 19.27
CA ARG A 183 7.24 9.14 19.34
C ARG A 183 6.06 9.19 18.36
N GLY A 184 5.58 10.38 18.01
CA GLY A 184 4.53 10.59 17.03
C GLY A 184 4.88 10.04 15.65
N PHE A 185 6.14 10.17 15.24
CA PHE A 185 6.62 9.66 13.94
C PHE A 185 6.64 8.14 13.84
N TYR A 186 6.65 7.44 14.97
CA TYR A 186 6.68 5.98 15.04
C TYR A 186 5.32 5.35 15.34
N ARG A 187 4.25 6.15 15.35
CA ARG A 187 2.89 5.62 15.49
C ARG A 187 2.54 4.73 14.29
N GLY A 188 1.94 3.59 14.59
CA GLY A 188 1.59 2.60 13.56
C GLY A 188 2.75 1.74 13.06
N LEU A 189 3.95 1.84 13.68
CA LEU A 189 5.09 0.99 13.33
C LEU A 189 4.80 -0.50 13.58
N THR A 190 4.15 -0.84 14.68
CA THR A 190 3.72 -2.21 14.99
C THR A 190 2.79 -2.79 13.93
N ALA A 191 1.85 -1.98 13.42
CA ALA A 191 1.00 -2.38 12.32
C ALA A 191 1.79 -2.54 11.00
N SER A 192 2.83 -1.73 10.79
CA SER A 192 3.72 -1.89 9.64
C SER A 192 4.52 -3.20 9.71
N TYR A 193 4.92 -3.63 10.91
CA TYR A 193 5.56 -4.93 11.11
C TYR A 193 4.58 -6.08 10.86
N ALA A 194 3.33 -5.96 11.31
CA ALA A 194 2.29 -6.93 10.96
C ALA A 194 2.12 -7.06 9.43
N GLY A 195 2.36 -5.99 8.67
CA GLY A 195 2.35 -6.00 7.20
C GLY A 195 3.44 -6.86 6.56
N ILE A 196 4.49 -7.23 7.28
CA ILE A 196 5.51 -8.16 6.77
C ILE A 196 4.89 -9.54 6.50
N SER A 197 3.89 -9.94 7.28
CA SER A 197 3.14 -11.19 7.06
C SER A 197 2.47 -11.24 5.67
N GLU A 198 2.03 -10.11 5.14
CA GLU A 198 1.47 -10.04 3.77
C GLU A 198 2.48 -10.51 2.73
N THR A 199 3.75 -10.11 2.87
CA THR A 199 4.82 -10.52 1.95
C THR A 199 5.05 -12.02 2.02
N ILE A 200 5.05 -12.60 3.22
CA ILE A 200 5.22 -14.04 3.44
C ILE A 200 4.05 -14.82 2.80
N ILE A 201 2.82 -14.40 3.07
CA ILE A 201 1.60 -15.01 2.53
C ILE A 201 1.62 -14.93 0.99
N CYS A 202 1.95 -13.76 0.43
CA CYS A 202 2.04 -13.54 -1.01
C CYS A 202 3.06 -14.50 -1.64
N PHE A 203 4.24 -14.61 -1.05
CA PHE A 203 5.29 -15.50 -1.55
C PHE A 203 4.87 -16.98 -1.49
N THR A 204 4.26 -17.41 -0.39
CA THR A 204 3.78 -18.79 -0.21
C THR A 204 2.72 -19.16 -1.24
N ILE A 205 1.73 -18.27 -1.46
CA ILE A 205 0.68 -18.50 -2.46
C ILE A 205 1.29 -18.52 -3.87
N TYR A 206 2.21 -17.60 -4.15
CA TYR A 206 2.88 -17.53 -5.46
C TYR A 206 3.66 -18.81 -5.76
N GLU A 207 4.46 -19.30 -4.83
CA GLU A 207 5.21 -20.54 -5.01
C GLU A 207 4.29 -21.76 -5.18
N SER A 208 3.18 -21.83 -4.45
CA SER A 208 2.17 -22.87 -4.60
C SER A 208 1.53 -22.84 -6.00
N LEU A 209 1.10 -21.68 -6.46
CA LEU A 209 0.53 -21.51 -7.80
C LEU A 209 1.54 -21.83 -8.89
N LYS A 210 2.78 -21.41 -8.74
CA LYS A 210 3.85 -21.70 -9.70
C LYS A 210 4.16 -23.18 -9.81
N LYS A 211 4.12 -23.92 -8.70
CA LYS A 211 4.26 -25.39 -8.71
C LYS A 211 3.11 -26.03 -9.47
N HIS A 212 1.87 -25.68 -9.16
CA HIS A 212 0.70 -26.20 -9.87
C HIS A 212 0.73 -25.89 -11.37
N LEU A 213 1.11 -24.67 -11.76
CA LEU A 213 1.23 -24.33 -13.19
C LEU A 213 2.29 -25.15 -13.90
N LYS A 214 3.42 -25.47 -13.22
CA LYS A 214 4.45 -26.36 -13.79
C LYS A 214 4.00 -27.81 -13.90
N GLU A 215 3.21 -28.30 -12.95
CA GLU A 215 2.67 -29.67 -12.93
C GLU A 215 1.60 -29.88 -14.02
N VAL A 216 0.79 -28.85 -14.30
CA VAL A 216 -0.27 -28.89 -15.33
C VAL A 216 0.28 -28.76 -16.75
N GLN A 217 1.51 -28.27 -16.93
CA GLN A 217 2.18 -28.22 -18.23
C GLN A 217 2.62 -29.61 -18.67
N LEU A 218 1.69 -30.37 -19.29
CA LEU A 218 1.92 -31.61 -20.03
C LEU A 218 2.81 -31.40 -21.28
N PRO A 219 3.33 -32.48 -21.92
CA PRO A 219 4.60 -32.54 -22.64
C PRO A 219 4.74 -31.65 -23.87
N PRO A 220 5.97 -31.48 -24.40
CA PRO A 220 6.36 -30.38 -25.28
C PRO A 220 5.83 -30.58 -26.70
N SER A 221 4.82 -29.83 -27.06
CA SER A 221 4.38 -29.69 -28.44
C SER A 221 3.94 -28.28 -28.70
N SER A 222 4.89 -27.43 -29.08
CA SER A 222 4.69 -26.25 -29.93
C SER A 222 5.84 -25.22 -29.82
N ASN A 223 5.98 -24.38 -30.83
CA ASN A 223 7.04 -23.43 -31.15
C ASN A 223 7.51 -22.57 -29.96
N GLY A 224 8.82 -22.48 -29.77
CA GLY A 224 9.47 -21.89 -28.58
C GLY A 224 9.11 -20.44 -28.22
N THR A 225 8.69 -19.62 -29.17
CA THR A 225 8.37 -18.18 -28.96
C THR A 225 7.00 -18.00 -28.31
N GLU A 226 5.99 -18.76 -28.74
CA GLU A 226 4.63 -18.72 -28.15
C GLU A 226 4.63 -19.28 -26.72
N ARG A 227 5.47 -20.28 -26.45
CA ARG A 227 5.65 -20.87 -25.13
C ARG A 227 6.22 -19.86 -24.12
N ASN A 228 7.18 -19.05 -24.51
CA ASN A 228 7.78 -18.03 -23.63
C ASN A 228 6.76 -16.93 -23.26
N SER A 229 5.99 -16.46 -24.22
CA SER A 229 4.92 -15.46 -23.98
C SER A 229 3.85 -16.02 -23.04
N ARG A 230 3.36 -17.25 -23.28
CA ARG A 230 2.33 -17.88 -22.45
C ARG A 230 2.81 -18.08 -21.01
N ASN A 231 4.02 -18.61 -20.84
CA ASN A 231 4.61 -18.80 -19.51
C ASN A 231 4.78 -17.46 -18.76
N PHE A 232 5.10 -16.38 -19.45
CA PHE A 232 5.19 -15.05 -18.87
C PHE A 232 3.83 -14.56 -18.38
N PHE A 233 2.77 -14.68 -19.17
CA PHE A 233 1.41 -14.30 -18.78
C PHE A 233 0.88 -15.14 -17.61
N GLU A 234 1.15 -16.43 -17.61
CA GLU A 234 0.77 -17.34 -16.52
C GLU A 234 1.45 -16.96 -15.20
N LEU A 235 2.75 -16.65 -15.22
CA LEU A 235 3.49 -16.19 -14.05
C LEU A 235 3.03 -14.81 -13.57
N MET A 236 2.73 -13.89 -14.48
CA MET A 236 2.14 -12.59 -14.14
C MET A 236 0.77 -12.74 -13.48
N PHE A 237 -0.08 -13.61 -14.04
CA PHE A 237 -1.39 -13.90 -13.47
C PHE A 237 -1.27 -14.52 -12.07
N ALA A 238 -0.38 -15.50 -11.89
CA ALA A 238 -0.10 -16.10 -10.59
C ALA A 238 0.38 -15.07 -9.58
N ALA A 239 1.26 -14.15 -9.98
CA ALA A 239 1.74 -13.08 -9.13
C ALA A 239 0.62 -12.09 -8.74
N ALA A 240 -0.24 -11.72 -9.69
CA ALA A 240 -1.37 -10.83 -9.44
C ALA A 240 -2.40 -11.45 -8.47
N VAL A 241 -2.76 -12.73 -8.70
CA VAL A 241 -3.68 -13.47 -7.82
C VAL A 241 -3.08 -13.64 -6.42
N SER A 242 -1.81 -14.04 -6.32
CA SER A 242 -1.12 -14.20 -5.03
C SER A 242 -1.10 -12.91 -4.25
N LYS A 243 -0.80 -11.79 -4.90
CA LYS A 243 -0.81 -10.47 -4.28
C LYS A 243 -2.21 -10.04 -3.85
N GLY A 244 -3.22 -10.29 -4.68
CA GLY A 244 -4.62 -10.01 -4.34
C GLY A 244 -5.10 -10.80 -3.13
N CYS A 245 -4.86 -12.11 -3.11
CA CYS A 245 -5.22 -12.98 -1.98
C CYS A 245 -4.47 -12.58 -0.69
N ALA A 246 -3.17 -12.35 -0.78
CA ALA A 246 -2.38 -11.92 0.37
C ALA A 246 -2.87 -10.58 0.93
N SER A 247 -3.19 -9.62 0.06
CA SER A 247 -3.76 -8.34 0.46
C SER A 247 -5.14 -8.52 1.14
N CYS A 248 -6.01 -9.39 0.65
CA CYS A 248 -7.30 -9.68 1.29
C CYS A 248 -7.13 -10.28 2.69
N ILE A 249 -6.23 -11.24 2.84
CA ILE A 249 -5.99 -11.91 4.14
C ILE A 249 -5.36 -10.95 5.15
N ALA A 250 -4.35 -10.21 4.73
CA ALA A 250 -3.59 -9.34 5.61
C ALA A 250 -4.17 -7.91 5.75
N TYR A 251 -5.25 -7.56 5.04
CA TYR A 251 -5.80 -6.21 4.98
C TYR A 251 -6.10 -5.55 6.32
N PRO A 252 -6.57 -6.27 7.37
CA PRO A 252 -6.84 -5.66 8.68
C PRO A 252 -5.68 -4.84 9.24
N HIS A 253 -4.42 -5.25 9.02
CA HIS A 253 -3.27 -4.49 9.52
C HIS A 253 -3.14 -3.10 8.87
N GLU A 254 -3.56 -2.94 7.62
CA GLU A 254 -3.51 -1.64 6.93
C GLU A 254 -4.52 -0.65 7.51
N VAL A 255 -5.73 -1.12 7.81
CA VAL A 255 -6.74 -0.28 8.47
C VAL A 255 -6.27 0.15 9.84
N ILE A 256 -5.74 -0.77 10.65
CA ILE A 256 -5.20 -0.46 11.98
C ILE A 256 -4.04 0.54 11.87
N ARG A 257 -3.14 0.36 10.89
CA ARG A 257 -2.02 1.28 10.64
C ARG A 257 -2.50 2.70 10.34
N THR A 258 -3.48 2.83 9.46
CA THR A 258 -4.04 4.15 9.09
C THR A 258 -4.70 4.82 10.29
N ARG A 259 -5.47 4.06 11.10
CA ARG A 259 -6.11 4.54 12.33
C ARG A 259 -5.12 4.99 13.40
N LEU A 260 -4.01 4.25 13.57
CA LEU A 260 -2.93 4.63 14.50
C LEU A 260 -2.21 5.91 14.06
N ARG A 261 -2.13 6.17 12.76
CA ARG A 261 -1.50 7.38 12.21
C ARG A 261 -2.43 8.59 12.17
N GLU A 262 -3.72 8.40 12.39
CA GLU A 262 -4.73 9.46 12.40
C GLU A 262 -4.55 10.34 13.63
N GLU A 263 -4.73 11.67 13.46
CA GLU A 263 -4.58 12.65 14.52
C GLU A 263 -5.80 12.74 15.43
N GLY A 264 -5.55 12.97 16.73
CA GLY A 264 -6.61 13.25 17.71
C GLY A 264 -7.52 12.04 17.98
N THR A 265 -7.03 10.82 17.76
CA THR A 265 -7.81 9.61 17.94
C THR A 265 -7.47 8.89 19.26
N LYS A 266 -8.43 8.10 19.74
CA LYS A 266 -8.30 7.21 20.90
C LYS A 266 -7.38 6.01 20.67
N TYR A 267 -6.90 5.82 19.44
CA TYR A 267 -6.08 4.68 19.04
C TYR A 267 -4.62 4.89 19.45
N LYS A 268 -4.12 4.04 20.37
CA LYS A 268 -2.75 4.15 20.94
C LYS A 268 -1.88 2.94 20.61
N ALA A 269 -2.44 1.74 20.64
CA ALA A 269 -1.74 0.47 20.45
C ALA A 269 -2.44 -0.42 19.43
N PHE A 270 -1.71 -1.35 18.80
CA PHE A 270 -2.22 -2.23 17.75
C PHE A 270 -3.44 -3.06 18.23
N ILE A 271 -3.29 -3.81 19.34
CA ILE A 271 -4.33 -4.68 19.88
C ILE A 271 -5.52 -3.86 20.39
N GLN A 272 -5.25 -2.73 21.06
CA GLN A 272 -6.30 -1.81 21.51
C GLN A 272 -7.13 -1.30 20.32
N THR A 273 -6.48 -0.85 19.27
CA THR A 273 -7.14 -0.37 18.05
C THR A 273 -7.97 -1.46 17.41
N ALA A 274 -7.42 -2.68 17.29
CA ALA A 274 -8.16 -3.81 16.75
C ALA A 274 -9.43 -4.11 17.55
N ARG A 275 -9.35 -4.15 18.88
CA ARG A 275 -10.52 -4.38 19.76
C ARG A 275 -11.56 -3.26 19.65
N LEU A 276 -11.11 -2.00 19.65
CA LEU A 276 -12.03 -0.86 19.53
C LEU A 276 -12.75 -0.85 18.17
N VAL A 277 -12.04 -1.09 17.07
CA VAL A 277 -12.64 -1.16 15.74
C VAL A 277 -13.64 -2.32 15.64
N ALA A 278 -13.29 -3.49 16.15
CA ALA A 278 -14.19 -4.64 16.16
C ALA A 278 -15.45 -4.40 16.98
N HIS A 279 -15.31 -3.77 18.15
CA HIS A 279 -16.44 -3.53 19.05
C HIS A 279 -17.36 -2.40 18.59
N GLU A 280 -16.80 -1.29 18.08
CA GLU A 280 -17.58 -0.10 17.75
C GLU A 280 -18.10 -0.08 16.30
N GLU A 281 -17.33 -0.63 15.37
CA GLU A 281 -17.65 -0.56 13.94
C GLU A 281 -17.91 -1.94 13.31
N GLY A 282 -17.61 -3.02 14.04
CA GLY A 282 -17.76 -4.39 13.59
C GLY A 282 -16.60 -4.87 12.71
N TYR A 283 -16.59 -6.17 12.41
CA TYR A 283 -15.49 -6.83 11.67
C TYR A 283 -15.36 -6.33 10.21
N LEU A 284 -16.45 -5.91 9.58
CA LEU A 284 -16.42 -5.36 8.21
C LEU A 284 -15.62 -4.06 8.11
N ALA A 285 -15.43 -3.35 9.20
CA ALA A 285 -14.62 -2.13 9.22
C ALA A 285 -13.15 -2.38 8.89
N PHE A 286 -12.63 -3.58 9.17
CA PHE A 286 -11.27 -3.96 8.82
C PHE A 286 -11.02 -4.09 7.31
N TYR A 287 -12.07 -4.16 6.50
CA TYR A 287 -11.99 -4.29 5.05
C TYR A 287 -12.39 -3.02 4.31
N ARG A 288 -12.57 -1.91 5.02
CA ARG A 288 -12.86 -0.62 4.39
C ARG A 288 -11.70 -0.15 3.53
N GLY A 289 -11.98 0.15 2.27
CA GLY A 289 -10.99 0.56 1.30
C GLY A 289 -10.27 -0.59 0.57
N LEU A 290 -10.58 -1.86 0.85
CA LEU A 290 -10.03 -3.02 0.13
C LEU A 290 -10.29 -2.93 -1.37
N PHE A 291 -11.51 -2.57 -1.76
CA PHE A 291 -11.88 -2.43 -3.17
C PHE A 291 -11.03 -1.35 -3.87
N ALA A 292 -10.82 -0.20 -3.20
CA ALA A 292 -9.92 0.84 -3.73
C ALA A 292 -8.48 0.35 -3.88
N GLN A 293 -8.00 -0.48 -2.94
CA GLN A 293 -6.68 -1.09 -3.00
C GLN A 293 -6.54 -2.03 -4.20
N LEU A 294 -7.50 -2.91 -4.41
CA LEU A 294 -7.47 -3.87 -5.51
C LEU A 294 -7.56 -3.18 -6.88
N ILE A 295 -8.45 -2.19 -7.02
CA ILE A 295 -8.53 -1.39 -8.25
C ILE A 295 -7.23 -0.64 -8.52
N ARG A 296 -6.59 -0.09 -7.49
CA ARG A 296 -5.30 0.62 -7.64
C ARG A 296 -4.18 -0.29 -8.09
N GLN A 297 -4.20 -1.55 -7.69
CA GLN A 297 -3.10 -2.49 -7.93
C GLN A 297 -2.88 -2.76 -9.43
N ILE A 298 -3.94 -2.90 -10.21
CA ILE A 298 -3.85 -3.20 -11.65
C ILE A 298 -3.21 -2.05 -12.43
N PRO A 299 -3.73 -0.79 -12.38
CA PRO A 299 -3.11 0.32 -13.08
C PRO A 299 -1.69 0.60 -12.62
N ASN A 300 -1.43 0.51 -11.32
CA ASN A 300 -0.09 0.75 -10.78
C ASN A 300 0.94 -0.22 -11.35
N THR A 301 0.61 -1.51 -11.40
CA THR A 301 1.51 -2.53 -11.95
C THR A 301 1.74 -2.31 -13.44
N ALA A 302 0.69 -2.03 -14.21
CA ALA A 302 0.79 -1.77 -15.64
C ALA A 302 1.67 -0.54 -15.93
N ILE A 303 1.46 0.57 -15.23
CA ILE A 303 2.23 1.81 -15.41
C ILE A 303 3.70 1.59 -15.05
N VAL A 304 3.98 0.93 -13.92
CA VAL A 304 5.36 0.65 -13.48
C VAL A 304 6.10 -0.20 -14.50
N LEU A 305 5.48 -1.27 -15.00
CA LEU A 305 6.08 -2.15 -15.99
C LEU A 305 6.29 -1.44 -17.33
N SER A 306 5.28 -0.75 -17.85
CA SER A 306 5.39 -0.04 -19.12
C SER A 306 6.45 1.06 -19.07
N THR A 307 6.54 1.81 -17.96
CA THR A 307 7.57 2.83 -17.79
C THR A 307 8.96 2.22 -17.67
N TYR A 308 9.07 1.11 -16.95
CA TYR A 308 10.33 0.38 -16.81
C TYR A 308 10.83 -0.11 -18.18
N GLU A 309 9.98 -0.81 -18.95
CA GLU A 309 10.33 -1.32 -20.28
C GLU A 309 10.70 -0.19 -21.26
N PHE A 310 9.92 0.90 -21.21
CA PHE A 310 10.19 2.08 -22.06
C PHE A 310 11.56 2.70 -21.74
N ILE A 311 11.94 2.83 -20.49
CA ILE A 311 13.23 3.39 -20.09
C ILE A 311 14.38 2.45 -20.46
N VAL A 312 14.21 1.15 -20.24
CA VAL A 312 15.23 0.15 -20.65
C VAL A 312 15.43 0.20 -22.16
N TYR A 313 14.34 0.21 -22.93
CA TYR A 313 14.41 0.31 -24.39
C TYR A 313 15.15 1.57 -24.87
N LEU A 314 14.84 2.74 -24.32
CA LEU A 314 15.50 4.00 -24.67
C LEU A 314 17.01 3.98 -24.35
N LEU A 315 17.38 3.41 -23.23
CA LEU A 315 18.78 3.41 -22.78
C LEU A 315 19.62 2.32 -23.50
N GLU A 316 19.02 1.19 -23.88
CA GLU A 316 19.67 0.19 -24.73
C GLU A 316 19.86 0.65 -26.18
N ASP A 317 18.91 1.45 -26.69
CA ASP A 317 19.01 2.00 -28.05
C ASP A 317 20.09 3.11 -28.15
N HIS A 318 20.29 3.87 -27.08
CA HIS A 318 21.39 4.86 -27.01
C HIS A 318 22.77 4.27 -26.69
N ALA A 319 22.85 3.03 -26.22
CA ALA A 319 24.10 2.33 -25.93
C ALA A 319 24.67 1.55 -27.14
N LYS A 320 23.91 1.48 -28.24
CA LYS A 320 24.34 0.98 -29.55
C LYS A 320 24.84 2.13 -30.43
#